data_d2c25f96d9dbe512a1b98be67802e9a6
#
_entry.id   d2c25f96d9dbe512a1b98be67802e9a6
#
_cell.length_a   1.000
_cell.length_b   1.000
_cell.length_c   1.000
_cell.angle_alpha   90.00
_cell.angle_beta   90.00
_cell.angle_gamma   90.00
#
_symmetry.space_group_name_H-M   'P 1'
#
loop_
_entity.id
_entity.type
_entity.pdbx_description
1 polymer ?
#
loop_
_entity_poly.entity_id
_entity_poly.type
_entity_poly.pdbx_seq_one_letter_code
_entity_poly.pdbx_strand_id
1 'polypeptide(L)'
;MKKLFLCASFACLGLFCSCQKDELVPEDSKPEWLGSSIYEELKSATHLTGTFDTYLRLVKDLGYDEVLSRTGSKTIFPANDDAFARFFASKNAFGVTSYEQLTPAMKKQLLYSSMLDNAMLASMLSNVKADDNNVSRGVAVKHASNISVIDSITTIYNGALMPQGNTYWDAYRTKGINVVYDATKPMIVHFTREQMLNNNITTTGTDCDFSIIRGEKVGTNIANSDTAYIFQTRIINQDVTCQNGYVHQVNDVILNPGNIGQVLRSEGNTKLFSRIVDYHCAPYYNAITTNDYNSWARQNGEATIDSIFEVRYFASAHSQDGRPNVLDPSGNPVAANHRLNWDLGWNQYYPS
;
A
#
# COMPACT_ATOMS: atom_id res chain seq x y z
N MET A 1 -22.15 52.60 54.07
CA MET A 1 -21.78 51.30 53.40
C MET A 1 -22.67 50.85 52.24
N LYS A 2 -23.66 51.69 51.78
CA LYS A 2 -24.54 51.30 50.61
C LYS A 2 -24.15 51.90 49.26
N LYS A 3 -23.14 52.76 49.22
CA LYS A 3 -22.69 53.39 47.95
C LYS A 3 -21.44 52.73 47.31
N LEU A 4 -20.80 51.78 48.01
CA LEU A 4 -19.61 51.10 47.48
C LEU A 4 -19.95 49.83 46.67
N PHE A 5 -21.19 49.31 46.89
CA PHE A 5 -21.61 48.10 46.16
C PHE A 5 -22.16 48.37 44.75
N LEU A 6 -22.49 49.61 44.41
CA LEU A 6 -23.09 49.98 43.14
C LEU A 6 -22.01 50.19 42.04
N CYS A 7 -20.79 50.52 42.45
CA CYS A 7 -19.68 50.70 41.46
C CYS A 7 -19.01 49.36 41.08
N ALA A 8 -19.09 48.35 41.95
CA ALA A 8 -18.51 47.05 41.62
C ALA A 8 -19.37 46.24 40.65
N SER A 9 -20.69 46.46 40.60
CA SER A 9 -21.60 45.77 39.70
C SER A 9 -21.56 46.30 38.27
N PHE A 10 -21.08 47.55 38.05
CA PHE A 10 -20.93 48.13 36.69
C PHE A 10 -19.60 47.80 36.04
N ALA A 11 -18.57 47.47 36.83
CA ALA A 11 -17.26 47.06 36.32
C ALA A 11 -17.24 45.62 35.80
N CYS A 12 -18.14 44.74 36.30
CA CYS A 12 -18.24 43.37 35.79
C CYS A 12 -19.06 43.20 34.51
N LEU A 13 -19.94 44.19 34.16
CA LEU A 13 -20.70 44.12 32.91
C LEU A 13 -19.89 44.60 31.68
N GLY A 14 -18.76 45.30 31.86
CA GLY A 14 -17.94 45.80 30.76
C GLY A 14 -16.92 44.81 30.22
N LEU A 15 -16.77 43.64 30.87
CA LEU A 15 -15.77 42.65 30.46
C LEU A 15 -16.31 41.53 29.56
N PHE A 16 -17.61 41.52 29.29
CA PHE A 16 -18.24 40.49 28.43
C PHE A 16 -18.53 40.98 27.01
N CYS A 17 -18.15 42.18 26.63
CA CYS A 17 -18.36 42.70 25.29
C CYS A 17 -17.09 42.79 24.42
N SER A 18 -16.07 41.99 24.71
CA SER A 18 -14.86 41.94 23.85
C SER A 18 -14.63 40.54 23.24
N CYS A 19 -15.70 39.88 22.86
CA CYS A 19 -15.66 38.93 21.76
C CYS A 19 -16.37 39.62 20.61
N GLN A 20 -15.69 40.54 19.94
CA GLN A 20 -15.96 40.70 18.50
C GLN A 20 -15.77 39.32 17.91
N LYS A 21 -16.87 38.71 17.45
CA LYS A 21 -16.79 37.68 16.44
C LYS A 21 -15.99 38.34 15.31
N ASP A 22 -14.72 37.99 15.17
CA ASP A 22 -14.08 38.10 13.89
C ASP A 22 -15.08 37.48 12.92
N GLU A 23 -15.54 38.24 11.96
CA GLU A 23 -16.36 37.71 10.88
C GLU A 23 -15.58 36.49 10.39
N LEU A 24 -16.15 35.32 10.69
CA LEU A 24 -15.62 34.06 10.16
C LEU A 24 -15.57 34.28 8.65
N VAL A 25 -14.38 34.45 8.12
CA VAL A 25 -14.15 34.49 6.68
C VAL A 25 -14.98 33.33 6.13
N PRO A 26 -15.92 33.56 5.20
CA PRO A 26 -16.75 32.49 4.70
C PRO A 26 -15.85 31.32 4.35
N GLU A 27 -16.21 30.11 4.79
CA GLU A 27 -15.43 28.89 4.62
C GLU A 27 -15.05 28.63 3.14
N ASP A 28 -15.69 29.34 2.21
CA ASP A 28 -15.49 29.28 0.76
C ASP A 28 -14.44 30.27 0.22
N SER A 29 -13.93 31.21 1.01
CA SER A 29 -12.88 32.12 0.54
C SER A 29 -11.50 31.55 0.85
N LYS A 30 -11.01 30.69 -0.01
CA LYS A 30 -9.61 30.25 0.05
C LYS A 30 -8.69 31.45 -0.21
N PRO A 31 -7.69 31.71 0.64
CA PRO A 31 -6.66 32.70 0.32
C PRO A 31 -6.00 32.35 -1.02
N GLU A 32 -5.80 33.30 -1.90
CA GLU A 32 -5.19 33.07 -3.23
C GLU A 32 -3.81 32.41 -3.16
N TRP A 33 -3.08 32.61 -2.07
CA TRP A 33 -1.76 32.01 -1.86
C TRP A 33 -1.79 30.53 -1.48
N LEU A 34 -2.96 29.97 -1.12
CA LEU A 34 -3.05 28.60 -0.61
C LEU A 34 -2.96 27.53 -1.72
N GLY A 35 -3.14 27.91 -2.96
CA GLY A 35 -3.10 27.01 -4.11
C GLY A 35 -4.29 26.06 -4.22
N SER A 36 -4.21 25.12 -5.13
CA SER A 36 -5.22 24.09 -5.37
C SER A 36 -5.11 22.94 -4.36
N SER A 37 -6.22 22.27 -4.09
CA SER A 37 -6.19 20.97 -3.42
C SER A 37 -5.62 19.89 -4.37
N ILE A 38 -5.23 18.76 -3.82
CA ILE A 38 -4.81 17.59 -4.62
C ILE A 38 -5.90 17.21 -5.63
N TYR A 39 -7.17 17.21 -5.20
CA TYR A 39 -8.29 16.87 -6.08
C TYR A 39 -8.50 17.88 -7.21
N GLU A 40 -8.36 19.17 -6.92
CA GLU A 40 -8.44 20.22 -7.93
C GLU A 40 -7.27 20.16 -8.91
N GLU A 41 -6.05 19.89 -8.43
CA GLU A 41 -4.88 19.71 -9.29
C GLU A 41 -5.04 18.52 -10.24
N LEU A 42 -5.57 17.37 -9.75
CA LEU A 42 -5.87 16.23 -10.61
C LEU A 42 -6.94 16.55 -11.68
N LYS A 43 -7.90 17.40 -11.37
CA LYS A 43 -8.95 17.82 -12.33
C LYS A 43 -8.43 18.80 -13.37
N SER A 44 -7.62 19.77 -12.96
CA SER A 44 -7.09 20.82 -13.85
C SER A 44 -5.84 20.38 -14.59
N ALA A 45 -5.08 19.46 -14.00
CA ALA A 45 -3.77 19.00 -14.47
C ALA A 45 -2.83 20.16 -14.81
N THR A 46 -2.87 21.26 -14.02
CA THR A 46 -2.13 22.50 -14.32
C THR A 46 -0.62 22.26 -14.33
N HIS A 47 -0.13 21.44 -13.41
CA HIS A 47 1.29 21.10 -13.27
C HIS A 47 1.59 19.64 -13.61
N LEU A 48 0.59 18.91 -14.15
CA LEU A 48 0.69 17.50 -14.47
C LEU A 48 0.59 17.28 -15.99
N THR A 49 0.89 16.07 -16.43
CA THR A 49 0.87 15.72 -17.86
C THR A 49 -0.23 14.72 -18.16
N GLY A 50 -1.12 15.07 -19.09
CA GLY A 50 -2.25 14.23 -19.49
C GLY A 50 -3.50 14.45 -18.64
N THR A 51 -4.47 13.56 -18.76
CA THR A 51 -5.73 13.55 -18.01
C THR A 51 -5.74 12.48 -16.94
N PHE A 52 -6.58 12.63 -15.92
CA PHE A 52 -6.63 11.76 -14.75
C PHE A 52 -8.07 11.28 -14.46
N ASP A 53 -8.91 11.16 -15.47
CA ASP A 53 -10.33 10.81 -15.30
C ASP A 53 -10.50 9.45 -14.64
N THR A 54 -9.67 8.46 -15.01
CA THR A 54 -9.67 7.13 -14.41
C THR A 54 -9.24 7.15 -12.94
N TYR A 55 -8.21 7.93 -12.61
CA TYR A 55 -7.75 8.08 -11.25
C TYR A 55 -8.76 8.85 -10.38
N LEU A 56 -9.36 9.91 -10.90
CA LEU A 56 -10.43 10.66 -10.23
C LEU A 56 -11.68 9.81 -9.99
N ARG A 57 -12.03 8.96 -10.96
CA ARG A 57 -13.09 7.97 -10.79
C ARG A 57 -12.78 6.99 -9.64
N LEU A 58 -11.54 6.51 -9.58
CA LEU A 58 -11.07 5.62 -8.50
C LEU A 58 -11.17 6.30 -7.13
N VAL A 59 -10.72 7.55 -7.03
CA VAL A 59 -10.82 8.39 -5.82
C VAL A 59 -12.28 8.54 -5.38
N LYS A 60 -13.18 8.85 -6.32
CA LYS A 60 -14.60 9.05 -6.05
C LYS A 60 -15.31 7.74 -5.66
N ASP A 61 -15.04 6.64 -6.37
CA ASP A 61 -15.66 5.35 -6.09
C ASP A 61 -15.32 4.83 -4.68
N LEU A 62 -14.19 5.29 -4.12
CA LEU A 62 -13.74 4.94 -2.77
C LEU A 62 -14.02 6.03 -1.72
N GLY A 63 -14.70 7.11 -2.09
CA GLY A 63 -15.08 8.21 -1.18
C GLY A 63 -13.91 9.05 -0.67
N TYR A 64 -12.83 9.13 -1.44
CA TYR A 64 -11.64 9.93 -1.11
C TYR A 64 -11.66 11.35 -1.68
N ASP A 65 -12.67 11.70 -2.45
CA ASP A 65 -12.80 13.02 -3.09
C ASP A 65 -12.85 14.16 -2.07
N GLU A 66 -13.61 14.02 -0.98
CA GLU A 66 -13.60 15.00 0.11
C GLU A 66 -12.25 15.10 0.83
N VAL A 67 -11.62 13.96 1.10
CA VAL A 67 -10.31 13.93 1.75
C VAL A 67 -9.27 14.66 0.92
N LEU A 68 -9.22 14.40 -0.38
CA LEU A 68 -8.27 15.03 -1.29
C LEU A 68 -8.64 16.47 -1.68
N SER A 69 -9.87 16.91 -1.39
CA SER A 69 -10.33 18.28 -1.62
C SER A 69 -10.06 19.21 -0.46
N ARG A 70 -10.21 18.75 0.78
CA ARG A 70 -10.31 19.63 1.95
C ARG A 70 -9.23 19.46 3.00
N THR A 71 -8.88 18.22 3.30
CA THR A 71 -8.13 17.91 4.52
C THR A 71 -6.86 17.14 4.25
N GLY A 72 -6.04 17.14 5.25
CA GLY A 72 -5.01 16.16 5.39
C GLY A 72 -3.63 16.64 5.02
N SER A 73 -2.76 15.69 5.11
CA SER A 73 -1.35 15.79 4.74
C SER A 73 -1.08 14.53 3.96
N LYS A 74 -1.33 14.55 2.65
CA LYS A 74 -1.23 13.38 1.78
C LYS A 74 -0.11 13.54 0.77
N THR A 75 0.46 12.43 0.37
CA THR A 75 1.28 12.32 -0.84
C THR A 75 0.62 11.31 -1.76
N ILE A 76 0.38 11.68 -3.01
CA ILE A 76 -0.18 10.79 -4.00
C ILE A 76 0.75 10.61 -5.20
N PHE A 77 0.69 9.42 -5.78
CA PHE A 77 1.46 9.02 -6.96
C PHE A 77 0.52 8.65 -8.11
N PRO A 78 -0.21 9.62 -8.69
CA PRO A 78 -1.22 9.33 -9.69
C PRO A 78 -0.60 8.95 -11.03
N ALA A 79 -1.17 7.94 -11.68
CA ALA A 79 -0.96 7.61 -13.08
C ALA A 79 -2.04 8.29 -13.92
N ASN A 80 -1.70 8.76 -15.12
CA ASN A 80 -2.66 9.37 -16.04
C ASN A 80 -3.47 8.31 -16.81
N ASP A 81 -4.45 8.76 -17.60
CA ASP A 81 -5.33 7.87 -18.35
C ASP A 81 -4.60 7.03 -19.39
N ASP A 82 -3.52 7.53 -20.01
CA ASP A 82 -2.68 6.76 -20.92
C ASP A 82 -1.99 5.58 -20.20
N ALA A 83 -1.55 5.78 -18.96
CA ALA A 83 -0.97 4.71 -18.14
C ALA A 83 -2.02 3.66 -17.76
N PHE A 84 -3.23 4.08 -17.40
CA PHE A 84 -4.34 3.16 -17.16
C PHE A 84 -4.74 2.40 -18.44
N ALA A 85 -4.75 3.04 -19.59
CA ALA A 85 -5.01 2.38 -20.87
C ALA A 85 -3.97 1.28 -21.15
N ARG A 86 -2.68 1.55 -20.91
CA ARG A 86 -1.63 0.52 -21.02
C ARG A 86 -1.82 -0.60 -19.99
N PHE A 87 -2.16 -0.26 -18.77
CA PHE A 87 -2.43 -1.23 -17.71
C PHE A 87 -3.54 -2.21 -18.11
N PHE A 88 -4.68 -1.73 -18.61
CA PHE A 88 -5.78 -2.58 -19.04
C PHE A 88 -5.49 -3.35 -20.33
N ALA A 89 -4.66 -2.81 -21.22
CA ALA A 89 -4.23 -3.50 -22.44
C ALA A 89 -3.19 -4.60 -22.18
N SER A 90 -2.49 -4.56 -21.07
CA SER A 90 -1.46 -5.51 -20.69
C SER A 90 -2.01 -6.69 -19.88
N LYS A 91 -1.23 -7.77 -19.78
CA LYS A 91 -1.49 -8.83 -18.79
C LYS A 91 -1.12 -8.31 -17.40
N ASN A 92 -2.06 -7.65 -16.73
CA ASN A 92 -1.86 -7.16 -15.37
C ASN A 92 -2.13 -8.23 -14.31
N ALA A 93 -1.70 -7.96 -13.08
CA ALA A 93 -1.82 -8.90 -11.96
C ALA A 93 -3.28 -9.23 -11.57
N PHE A 94 -4.23 -8.36 -11.93
CA PHE A 94 -5.66 -8.58 -11.67
C PHE A 94 -6.37 -9.37 -12.76
N GLY A 95 -5.75 -9.54 -13.92
CA GLY A 95 -6.35 -10.21 -15.07
C GLY A 95 -7.55 -9.48 -15.68
N VAL A 96 -7.64 -8.16 -15.47
CA VAL A 96 -8.74 -7.30 -15.96
C VAL A 96 -8.32 -6.50 -17.17
N THR A 97 -9.26 -6.19 -18.06
CA THR A 97 -9.02 -5.45 -19.31
C THR A 97 -9.79 -4.12 -19.34
N SER A 98 -10.57 -3.81 -18.32
CA SER A 98 -11.27 -2.53 -18.19
C SER A 98 -11.52 -2.16 -16.74
N TYR A 99 -11.83 -0.89 -16.51
CA TYR A 99 -12.14 -0.36 -15.19
C TYR A 99 -13.38 -1.01 -14.55
N GLU A 100 -14.38 -1.36 -15.36
CA GLU A 100 -15.64 -1.97 -14.91
C GLU A 100 -15.45 -3.37 -14.30
N GLN A 101 -14.36 -4.04 -14.66
CA GLN A 101 -14.02 -5.36 -14.11
C GLN A 101 -13.32 -5.27 -12.75
N LEU A 102 -12.92 -4.07 -12.31
CA LEU A 102 -12.27 -3.88 -11.02
C LEU A 102 -13.28 -4.09 -9.88
N THR A 103 -12.99 -5.05 -9.02
CA THR A 103 -13.72 -5.22 -7.76
C THR A 103 -13.40 -4.08 -6.77
N PRO A 104 -14.23 -3.85 -5.74
CA PRO A 104 -13.92 -2.87 -4.70
C PRO A 104 -12.54 -3.09 -4.05
N ALA A 105 -12.15 -4.34 -3.82
CA ALA A 105 -10.84 -4.69 -3.27
C ALA A 105 -9.68 -4.31 -4.22
N MET A 106 -9.82 -4.59 -5.52
CA MET A 106 -8.83 -4.17 -6.53
C MET A 106 -8.70 -2.64 -6.61
N LYS A 107 -9.83 -1.91 -6.57
CA LYS A 107 -9.83 -0.46 -6.55
C LYS A 107 -9.08 0.09 -5.33
N LYS A 108 -9.30 -0.47 -4.14
CA LYS A 108 -8.55 -0.10 -2.93
C LYS A 108 -7.06 -0.38 -3.08
N GLN A 109 -6.68 -1.54 -3.63
CA GLN A 109 -5.28 -1.84 -3.87
C GLN A 109 -4.62 -0.82 -4.80
N LEU A 110 -5.29 -0.42 -5.90
CA LEU A 110 -4.78 0.61 -6.82
C LEU A 110 -4.60 1.96 -6.12
N LEU A 111 -5.62 2.45 -5.42
CA LEU A 111 -5.55 3.76 -4.78
C LEU A 111 -4.52 3.77 -3.64
N TYR A 112 -4.56 2.78 -2.77
CA TYR A 112 -3.71 2.77 -1.58
C TYR A 112 -2.26 2.40 -1.87
N SER A 113 -1.96 1.73 -3.00
CA SER A 113 -0.58 1.58 -3.48
C SER A 113 0.03 2.88 -3.97
N SER A 114 -0.80 3.86 -4.29
CA SER A 114 -0.39 5.16 -4.83
C SER A 114 -0.60 6.33 -3.86
N MET A 115 -0.72 6.06 -2.55
CA MET A 115 -0.99 7.11 -1.57
C MET A 115 -0.28 6.85 -0.24
N LEU A 116 0.30 7.92 0.33
CA LEU A 116 0.84 7.97 1.69
C LEU A 116 0.05 8.95 2.54
N ASP A 117 -0.07 8.67 3.84
CA ASP A 117 -0.82 9.49 4.80
C ASP A 117 -0.06 10.74 5.28
N ASN A 118 1.17 10.96 4.84
CA ASN A 118 1.98 12.13 5.17
C ASN A 118 2.33 12.92 3.91
N ALA A 119 2.39 14.24 4.01
CA ALA A 119 2.91 15.10 2.95
C ALA A 119 4.43 15.01 2.89
N MET A 120 4.96 14.50 1.81
CA MET A 120 6.39 14.28 1.61
C MET A 120 6.83 14.80 0.24
N LEU A 121 7.88 15.60 0.21
CA LEU A 121 8.63 15.86 -1.01
C LEU A 121 9.33 14.58 -1.48
N ALA A 122 9.62 14.46 -2.76
CA ALA A 122 10.30 13.28 -3.31
C ALA A 122 11.64 13.01 -2.60
N SER A 123 12.40 14.07 -2.29
CA SER A 123 13.65 13.98 -1.54
C SER A 123 13.48 13.52 -0.09
N MET A 124 12.29 13.66 0.48
CA MET A 124 12.00 13.27 1.87
C MET A 124 11.50 11.83 2.00
N LEU A 125 11.16 11.18 0.90
CA LEU A 125 10.66 9.79 0.94
C LEU A 125 11.65 8.84 1.63
N SER A 126 12.95 9.07 1.48
CA SER A 126 14.00 8.24 2.08
C SER A 126 14.46 8.70 3.46
N ASN A 127 13.82 9.70 4.05
CA ASN A 127 14.20 10.24 5.34
C ASN A 127 13.46 9.56 6.49
N VAL A 128 14.18 9.33 7.60
CA VAL A 128 13.62 8.79 8.84
C VAL A 128 13.91 9.73 9.99
N LYS A 129 12.92 9.98 10.82
CA LYS A 129 13.14 10.71 12.07
C LYS A 129 13.89 9.80 13.05
N ALA A 130 15.06 10.22 13.48
CA ALA A 130 15.83 9.57 14.53
C ALA A 130 15.35 10.03 15.92
N ASP A 131 15.66 9.24 16.95
CA ASP A 131 15.24 9.50 18.33
C ASP A 131 15.79 10.82 18.91
N ASP A 132 16.91 11.33 18.38
CA ASP A 132 17.57 12.57 18.76
C ASP A 132 17.00 13.83 18.08
N ASN A 133 15.84 13.73 17.44
CA ASN A 133 15.20 14.75 16.59
C ASN A 133 15.93 15.12 15.29
N ASN A 134 17.03 14.46 14.97
CA ASN A 134 17.66 14.61 13.66
C ASN A 134 16.92 13.75 12.63
N VAL A 135 16.85 14.24 11.40
CA VAL A 135 16.28 13.50 10.28
C VAL A 135 17.40 12.82 9.53
N SER A 136 17.46 11.50 9.63
CA SER A 136 18.41 10.70 8.84
C SER A 136 17.93 10.63 7.40
N ARG A 137 18.80 10.96 6.46
CA ARG A 137 18.49 10.99 5.03
C ARG A 137 18.96 9.74 4.33
N GLY A 138 18.18 9.29 3.35
CA GLY A 138 18.53 8.14 2.51
C GLY A 138 18.50 6.78 3.22
N VAL A 139 17.82 6.66 4.38
CA VAL A 139 17.78 5.43 5.18
C VAL A 139 16.51 4.64 4.97
N ALA A 140 15.36 5.32 4.87
CA ALA A 140 14.10 4.65 4.63
C ALA A 140 14.05 4.04 3.23
N VAL A 141 13.59 2.80 3.12
CA VAL A 141 13.42 2.10 1.84
C VAL A 141 11.95 1.90 1.49
N LYS A 142 11.05 2.07 2.45
CA LYS A 142 9.61 1.79 2.29
C LYS A 142 8.77 2.56 3.30
N HIS A 143 7.53 2.83 2.92
CA HIS A 143 6.49 3.38 3.78
C HIS A 143 5.27 2.46 3.85
N ALA A 144 4.55 2.50 4.96
CA ALA A 144 3.30 1.75 5.10
C ALA A 144 2.25 2.28 4.12
N SER A 145 1.58 1.37 3.41
CA SER A 145 0.38 1.69 2.63
C SER A 145 -0.87 1.62 3.50
N ASN A 146 -1.99 2.12 2.97
CA ASN A 146 -3.31 1.98 3.59
C ASN A 146 -4.04 0.69 3.16
N ILE A 147 -3.38 -0.17 2.40
CA ILE A 147 -3.96 -1.45 1.97
C ILE A 147 -4.22 -2.33 3.21
N SER A 148 -5.44 -2.81 3.32
CA SER A 148 -5.78 -3.82 4.32
C SER A 148 -5.44 -5.22 3.82
N VAL A 149 -4.96 -6.07 4.69
CA VAL A 149 -4.76 -7.50 4.40
C VAL A 149 -6.07 -8.16 3.95
N ILE A 150 -7.21 -7.68 4.46
CA ILE A 150 -8.55 -8.15 4.10
C ILE A 150 -8.83 -7.99 2.59
N ASP A 151 -8.32 -6.93 1.97
CA ASP A 151 -8.52 -6.66 0.54
C ASP A 151 -7.71 -7.60 -0.39
N SER A 152 -6.83 -8.42 0.18
CA SER A 152 -6.01 -9.41 -0.54
C SER A 152 -6.50 -10.85 -0.39
N ILE A 153 -7.65 -11.08 0.28
CA ILE A 153 -8.19 -12.44 0.48
C ILE A 153 -8.69 -13.00 -0.85
N THR A 154 -8.23 -14.19 -1.17
CA THR A 154 -8.64 -14.95 -2.36
C THR A 154 -9.32 -16.23 -1.94
N THR A 155 -10.46 -16.54 -2.55
CA THR A 155 -11.15 -17.81 -2.33
C THR A 155 -10.68 -18.84 -3.34
N ILE A 156 -10.16 -19.96 -2.87
CA ILE A 156 -9.65 -21.06 -3.67
C ILE A 156 -10.57 -22.26 -3.52
N TYR A 157 -11.44 -22.47 -4.50
CA TYR A 157 -12.36 -23.60 -4.54
C TYR A 157 -11.87 -24.76 -5.40
N ASN A 158 -10.95 -24.46 -6.34
CA ASN A 158 -10.47 -25.44 -7.30
C ASN A 158 -9.11 -25.98 -6.89
N GLY A 159 -8.99 -27.30 -6.74
CA GLY A 159 -7.74 -27.96 -6.42
C GLY A 159 -6.60 -27.67 -7.39
N ALA A 160 -6.90 -27.31 -8.64
CA ALA A 160 -5.88 -26.92 -9.62
C ALA A 160 -5.18 -25.60 -9.27
N LEU A 161 -5.83 -24.71 -8.51
CA LEU A 161 -5.25 -23.44 -8.05
C LEU A 161 -4.39 -23.62 -6.80
N MET A 162 -4.50 -24.74 -6.12
CA MET A 162 -3.70 -25.06 -4.95
C MET A 162 -2.36 -25.69 -5.38
N PRO A 163 -1.27 -25.50 -4.61
CA PRO A 163 0.00 -26.14 -4.89
C PRO A 163 -0.12 -27.65 -5.08
N GLN A 164 0.38 -28.16 -6.20
CA GLN A 164 0.29 -29.57 -6.57
C GLN A 164 1.41 -30.38 -5.94
N GLY A 165 1.08 -31.66 -5.60
CA GLY A 165 2.07 -32.58 -5.00
C GLY A 165 2.43 -32.23 -3.55
N ASN A 166 1.64 -31.42 -2.88
CA ASN A 166 1.82 -31.02 -1.51
C ASN A 166 0.63 -31.48 -0.66
N THR A 167 0.85 -32.44 0.21
CA THR A 167 -0.19 -33.10 1.02
C THR A 167 -0.91 -32.17 2.00
N TYR A 168 -0.28 -31.06 2.41
CA TYR A 168 -0.93 -30.08 3.27
C TYR A 168 -2.13 -29.38 2.60
N TRP A 169 -2.13 -29.31 1.28
CA TRP A 169 -3.22 -28.72 0.49
C TRP A 169 -4.29 -29.74 0.09
N ASP A 170 -3.96 -31.03 0.08
CA ASP A 170 -4.85 -32.08 -0.43
C ASP A 170 -6.17 -32.14 0.34
N ALA A 171 -6.12 -31.90 1.64
CA ALA A 171 -7.30 -31.87 2.51
C ALA A 171 -8.33 -30.79 2.14
N TYR A 172 -7.90 -29.75 1.45
CA TYR A 172 -8.75 -28.60 1.10
C TYR A 172 -9.19 -28.58 -0.36
N ARG A 173 -8.68 -29.48 -1.20
CA ARG A 173 -8.91 -29.44 -2.66
C ARG A 173 -10.37 -29.56 -3.06
N THR A 174 -11.16 -30.28 -2.30
CA THR A 174 -12.59 -30.47 -2.59
C THR A 174 -13.44 -29.36 -1.98
N LYS A 175 -13.13 -28.95 -0.75
CA LYS A 175 -13.90 -27.96 0.00
C LYS A 175 -13.56 -26.53 -0.40
N GLY A 176 -12.29 -26.28 -0.74
CA GLY A 176 -11.76 -24.92 -0.90
C GLY A 176 -11.53 -24.22 0.42
N ILE A 177 -10.73 -23.16 0.39
CA ILE A 177 -10.45 -22.29 1.53
C ILE A 177 -10.33 -20.83 1.10
N ASN A 178 -10.55 -19.93 2.05
CA ASN A 178 -10.19 -18.53 1.89
C ASN A 178 -8.72 -18.36 2.28
N VAL A 179 -7.94 -17.75 1.40
CA VAL A 179 -6.49 -17.63 1.57
C VAL A 179 -6.07 -16.18 1.43
N VAL A 180 -5.18 -15.76 2.32
CA VAL A 180 -4.33 -14.60 2.13
C VAL A 180 -2.89 -15.09 1.89
N TYR A 181 -2.28 -14.62 0.80
CA TYR A 181 -0.92 -15.06 0.46
C TYR A 181 0.15 -14.44 1.35
N ASP A 182 -0.15 -13.28 1.90
CA ASP A 182 0.72 -12.58 2.83
C ASP A 182 -0.14 -11.79 3.84
N ALA A 183 0.00 -12.08 5.11
CA ALA A 183 -0.70 -11.38 6.19
C ALA A 183 0.05 -10.13 6.67
N THR A 184 1.21 -9.80 6.09
CA THR A 184 1.91 -8.57 6.39
C THR A 184 1.25 -7.38 5.68
N LYS A 185 1.28 -6.23 6.33
CA LYS A 185 0.76 -5.01 5.71
C LYS A 185 1.61 -4.65 4.50
N PRO A 186 1.02 -4.48 3.30
CA PRO A 186 1.78 -4.09 2.13
C PRO A 186 2.49 -2.75 2.34
N MET A 187 3.72 -2.65 1.84
CA MET A 187 4.56 -1.46 1.96
C MET A 187 4.80 -0.85 0.58
N ILE A 188 4.85 0.47 0.52
CA ILE A 188 5.25 1.20 -0.69
C ILE A 188 6.77 1.35 -0.66
N VAL A 189 7.44 0.68 -1.57
CA VAL A 189 8.90 0.75 -1.72
C VAL A 189 9.26 1.87 -2.67
N HIS A 190 10.27 2.64 -2.31
CA HIS A 190 10.73 3.76 -3.13
C HIS A 190 12.24 3.75 -3.25
N PHE A 191 12.72 4.32 -4.34
CA PHE A 191 14.14 4.50 -4.63
C PHE A 191 14.39 5.97 -4.94
N THR A 192 15.05 6.68 -4.02
CA THR A 192 15.50 8.06 -4.22
C THR A 192 16.97 8.07 -4.55
N ARG A 193 17.44 9.12 -5.22
CA ARG A 193 18.87 9.29 -5.51
C ARG A 193 19.74 9.21 -4.26
N GLU A 194 19.33 9.91 -3.19
CA GLU A 194 20.08 9.96 -1.93
C GLU A 194 20.16 8.58 -1.28
N GLN A 195 19.06 7.83 -1.29
CA GLN A 195 19.01 6.45 -0.80
C GLN A 195 19.94 5.53 -1.58
N MET A 196 19.95 5.64 -2.89
CA MET A 196 20.83 4.83 -3.75
C MET A 196 22.29 5.14 -3.49
N LEU A 197 22.66 6.43 -3.37
CA LEU A 197 24.01 6.86 -3.03
C LEU A 197 24.45 6.35 -1.64
N ASN A 198 23.60 6.49 -0.64
CA ASN A 198 23.91 6.07 0.74
C ASN A 198 24.08 4.55 0.88
N ASN A 199 23.38 3.78 0.04
CA ASN A 199 23.47 2.33 0.03
C ASN A 199 24.43 1.78 -1.03
N ASN A 200 25.25 2.61 -1.65
CA ASN A 200 26.21 2.25 -2.70
C ASN A 200 25.56 1.52 -3.90
N ILE A 201 24.30 1.82 -4.19
CA ILE A 201 23.59 1.28 -5.36
C ILE A 201 24.05 2.09 -6.59
N THR A 202 24.67 1.42 -7.54
CA THR A 202 25.10 2.08 -8.77
C THR A 202 23.90 2.39 -9.67
N THR A 203 23.86 3.63 -10.19
CA THR A 203 22.74 4.14 -11.01
C THR A 203 23.12 4.47 -12.44
N THR A 204 24.39 4.31 -12.80
CA THR A 204 24.94 4.65 -14.11
C THR A 204 25.72 3.48 -14.69
N GLY A 205 25.76 3.41 -15.99
CA GLY A 205 26.47 2.36 -16.72
C GLY A 205 25.58 1.19 -17.14
N THR A 206 26.16 0.33 -17.95
CA THR A 206 25.51 -0.90 -18.39
C THR A 206 25.46 -1.88 -17.22
N ASP A 207 24.32 -2.48 -16.98
CA ASP A 207 24.13 -3.45 -15.89
C ASP A 207 24.45 -2.89 -14.50
N CYS A 208 24.16 -1.62 -14.25
CA CYS A 208 24.24 -1.06 -12.91
C CYS A 208 23.21 -1.71 -11.97
N ASP A 209 23.47 -1.65 -10.66
CA ASP A 209 22.61 -2.30 -9.66
C ASP A 209 21.15 -1.87 -9.80
N PHE A 210 20.90 -0.59 -10.10
CA PHE A 210 19.55 -0.08 -10.24
C PHE A 210 18.85 -0.61 -11.50
N SER A 211 19.57 -0.91 -12.59
CA SER A 211 18.98 -1.56 -13.75
C SER A 211 18.52 -2.98 -13.45
N ILE A 212 19.27 -3.70 -12.62
CA ILE A 212 18.91 -5.04 -12.15
C ILE A 212 17.68 -4.98 -11.25
N ILE A 213 17.66 -4.04 -10.29
CA ILE A 213 16.50 -3.82 -9.38
C ILE A 213 15.23 -3.53 -10.18
N ARG A 214 15.32 -2.80 -11.29
CA ARG A 214 14.19 -2.48 -12.16
C ARG A 214 13.81 -3.60 -13.13
N GLY A 215 14.56 -4.67 -13.17
CA GLY A 215 14.35 -5.76 -14.14
C GLY A 215 14.62 -5.35 -15.59
N GLU A 216 15.51 -4.39 -15.83
CA GLU A 216 15.90 -3.97 -17.16
C GLU A 216 16.68 -5.09 -17.86
N LYS A 217 16.68 -5.07 -19.20
CA LYS A 217 17.47 -6.03 -19.97
C LYS A 217 18.96 -5.78 -19.75
N VAL A 218 19.71 -6.87 -19.68
CA VAL A 218 21.19 -6.84 -19.71
C VAL A 218 21.67 -5.97 -20.88
N GLY A 219 22.59 -5.06 -20.61
CA GLY A 219 23.08 -4.10 -21.58
C GLY A 219 22.32 -2.77 -21.64
N THR A 220 21.25 -2.61 -20.86
CA THR A 220 20.53 -1.33 -20.78
C THR A 220 21.36 -0.33 -19.97
N ASN A 221 21.71 0.80 -20.61
CA ASN A 221 22.35 1.91 -19.93
C ASN A 221 21.26 2.86 -19.40
N ILE A 222 21.09 2.91 -18.09
CA ILE A 222 20.21 3.87 -17.46
C ILE A 222 20.96 5.17 -17.31
N ALA A 223 20.48 6.22 -17.97
CA ALA A 223 20.97 7.55 -17.75
C ALA A 223 20.73 7.96 -16.28
N ASN A 224 21.70 8.70 -15.72
CA ASN A 224 21.63 9.19 -14.36
C ASN A 224 20.25 9.82 -14.08
N SER A 225 19.46 9.17 -13.23
CA SER A 225 18.11 9.61 -12.96
C SER A 225 18.11 10.44 -11.69
N ASP A 226 17.82 11.72 -11.82
CA ASP A 226 17.60 12.63 -10.69
C ASP A 226 16.20 12.48 -10.08
N THR A 227 15.38 11.58 -10.66
CA THR A 227 14.02 11.33 -10.20
C THR A 227 13.96 10.17 -9.22
N ALA A 228 12.88 10.14 -8.43
CA ALA A 228 12.57 9.00 -7.58
C ALA A 228 11.72 7.96 -8.34
N TYR A 229 11.66 6.77 -7.77
CA TYR A 229 10.85 5.65 -8.26
C TYR A 229 10.01 5.08 -7.13
N ILE A 230 8.80 4.65 -7.48
CA ILE A 230 7.95 3.84 -6.61
C ILE A 230 7.90 2.43 -7.19
N PHE A 231 8.48 1.46 -6.50
CA PHE A 231 8.83 0.16 -7.07
C PHE A 231 9.63 0.35 -8.36
N GLN A 232 9.12 -0.12 -9.49
CA GLN A 232 9.74 0.04 -10.80
C GLN A 232 9.22 1.27 -11.58
N THR A 233 8.23 1.96 -11.02
CA THR A 233 7.50 3.05 -11.67
C THR A 233 8.20 4.38 -11.42
N ARG A 234 8.54 5.08 -12.52
CA ARG A 234 9.27 6.36 -12.46
C ARG A 234 8.33 7.50 -12.10
N ILE A 235 8.77 8.40 -11.22
CA ILE A 235 8.15 9.70 -11.01
C ILE A 235 8.58 10.63 -12.17
N ILE A 236 7.60 11.18 -12.89
CA ILE A 236 7.82 12.04 -14.06
C ILE A 236 7.58 13.52 -13.78
N ASN A 237 6.66 13.86 -12.89
CA ASN A 237 6.48 15.20 -12.33
C ASN A 237 6.49 15.09 -10.82
N GLN A 238 7.47 15.69 -10.16
CA GLN A 238 7.64 15.58 -8.72
C GLN A 238 7.34 16.92 -8.02
N ASP A 239 7.01 16.82 -6.74
CA ASP A 239 6.92 17.96 -5.81
C ASP A 239 5.84 19.01 -6.19
N VAL A 240 4.78 18.59 -6.91
CA VAL A 240 3.65 19.46 -7.17
C VAL A 240 2.96 19.75 -5.84
N THR A 241 3.08 21.00 -5.40
CA THR A 241 2.62 21.44 -4.09
C THR A 241 1.14 21.79 -4.14
N CYS A 242 0.37 21.16 -3.26
CA CYS A 242 -1.06 21.42 -3.07
C CYS A 242 -1.33 21.87 -1.63
N GLN A 243 -2.47 22.55 -1.40
CA GLN A 243 -2.84 23.01 -0.05
C GLN A 243 -2.87 21.90 1.01
N ASN A 244 -3.11 20.66 0.61
CA ASN A 244 -3.29 19.50 1.48
C ASN A 244 -2.30 18.38 1.20
N GLY A 245 -1.16 18.66 0.58
CA GLY A 245 -0.10 17.70 0.37
C GLY A 245 0.68 17.85 -0.92
N TYR A 246 1.23 16.74 -1.40
CA TYR A 246 2.06 16.71 -2.61
C TYR A 246 1.55 15.70 -3.62
N VAL A 247 1.73 16.03 -4.89
CA VAL A 247 1.48 15.14 -6.02
C VAL A 247 2.80 14.84 -6.73
N HIS A 248 3.08 13.55 -6.91
CA HIS A 248 4.20 13.07 -7.70
C HIS A 248 3.66 12.18 -8.82
N GLN A 249 3.46 12.75 -9.98
CA GLN A 249 2.94 12.00 -11.12
C GLN A 249 3.91 10.89 -11.54
N VAL A 250 3.37 9.70 -11.75
CA VAL A 250 4.14 8.54 -12.19
C VAL A 250 3.83 8.18 -13.65
N ASN A 251 4.76 7.49 -14.29
CA ASN A 251 4.63 7.12 -15.70
C ASN A 251 3.79 5.87 -15.93
N ASP A 252 3.46 5.10 -14.89
CA ASP A 252 2.67 3.88 -15.01
C ASP A 252 1.83 3.62 -13.75
N VAL A 253 0.89 2.68 -13.82
CA VAL A 253 0.02 2.31 -12.68
C VAL A 253 0.83 1.55 -11.64
N ILE A 254 0.76 2.00 -10.40
CA ILE A 254 1.41 1.35 -9.27
C ILE A 254 0.52 0.23 -8.76
N LEU A 255 1.08 -0.97 -8.70
CA LEU A 255 0.54 -2.09 -7.93
C LEU A 255 1.58 -2.58 -6.95
N ASN A 256 1.13 -2.87 -5.74
CA ASN A 256 1.99 -3.55 -4.78
C ASN A 256 2.25 -4.97 -5.30
N PRO A 257 3.50 -5.35 -5.51
CA PRO A 257 3.82 -6.72 -5.91
C PRO A 257 3.48 -7.69 -4.78
N GLY A 258 3.13 -8.93 -5.15
CA GLY A 258 2.96 -10.01 -4.19
C GLY A 258 4.27 -10.41 -3.52
N ASN A 259 4.22 -11.36 -2.60
CA ASN A 259 5.44 -11.94 -2.03
C ASN A 259 6.21 -12.77 -3.07
N ILE A 260 7.44 -13.14 -2.74
CA ILE A 260 8.34 -13.88 -3.64
C ILE A 260 7.67 -15.14 -4.20
N GLY A 261 6.94 -15.90 -3.37
CA GLY A 261 6.25 -17.10 -3.82
C GLY A 261 5.17 -16.83 -4.86
N GLN A 262 4.42 -15.72 -4.72
CA GLN A 262 3.42 -15.29 -5.70
C GLN A 262 4.09 -14.85 -7.01
N VAL A 263 5.14 -14.04 -6.94
CA VAL A 263 5.89 -13.57 -8.11
C VAL A 263 6.46 -14.75 -8.88
N LEU A 264 7.14 -15.67 -8.21
CA LEU A 264 7.72 -16.87 -8.85
C LEU A 264 6.64 -17.75 -9.52
N ARG A 265 5.44 -17.78 -8.95
CA ARG A 265 4.32 -18.56 -9.51
C ARG A 265 3.73 -17.90 -10.74
N SER A 266 3.68 -16.57 -10.78
CA SER A 266 3.15 -15.81 -11.93
C SER A 266 4.12 -15.77 -13.11
N GLU A 267 5.43 -15.90 -12.87
CA GLU A 267 6.46 -15.85 -13.89
C GLU A 267 6.53 -17.15 -14.71
N GLY A 268 6.41 -17.02 -16.02
CA GLY A 268 6.32 -18.18 -16.92
C GLY A 268 7.63 -18.96 -17.06
N ASN A 269 8.79 -18.36 -16.77
CA ASN A 269 10.12 -18.94 -16.92
C ASN A 269 10.69 -19.55 -15.62
N THR A 270 10.00 -19.41 -14.49
CA THR A 270 10.42 -19.93 -13.18
C THR A 270 9.62 -21.15 -12.71
N LYS A 271 8.95 -21.86 -13.62
CA LYS A 271 7.99 -22.93 -13.30
C LYS A 271 8.56 -24.04 -12.41
N LEU A 272 9.77 -24.49 -12.66
CA LEU A 272 10.38 -25.56 -11.85
C LEU A 272 10.68 -25.07 -10.45
N PHE A 273 11.26 -23.89 -10.33
CA PHE A 273 11.58 -23.30 -9.03
C PHE A 273 10.32 -22.96 -8.24
N SER A 274 9.31 -22.41 -8.90
CA SER A 274 7.99 -22.18 -8.31
C SER A 274 7.37 -23.45 -7.72
N ARG A 275 7.46 -24.57 -8.43
CA ARG A 275 6.99 -25.88 -7.91
C ARG A 275 7.75 -26.34 -6.68
N ILE A 276 9.06 -26.10 -6.62
CA ILE A 276 9.86 -26.40 -5.42
C ILE A 276 9.39 -25.54 -4.25
N VAL A 277 9.19 -24.25 -4.47
CA VAL A 277 8.68 -23.33 -3.46
C VAL A 277 7.28 -23.75 -2.98
N ASP A 278 6.39 -24.10 -3.89
CA ASP A 278 5.04 -24.57 -3.59
C ASP A 278 5.03 -25.90 -2.81
N TYR A 279 6.02 -26.74 -3.02
CA TYR A 279 6.19 -27.97 -2.24
C TYR A 279 6.52 -27.69 -0.78
N HIS A 280 7.15 -26.54 -0.49
CA HIS A 280 7.55 -26.10 0.83
C HIS A 280 6.62 -25.02 1.40
N CYS A 281 5.33 -25.08 1.10
CA CYS A 281 4.34 -24.18 1.68
C CYS A 281 3.11 -24.94 2.23
N ALA A 282 2.40 -24.31 3.14
CA ALA A 282 1.17 -24.87 3.69
C ALA A 282 0.15 -23.76 3.99
N PRO A 283 -1.15 -24.07 3.94
CA PRO A 283 -2.17 -23.19 4.46
C PRO A 283 -2.12 -23.20 5.99
N TYR A 284 -1.97 -22.03 6.57
CA TYR A 284 -1.91 -21.84 8.02
C TYR A 284 -3.10 -20.98 8.48
N TYR A 285 -3.87 -21.48 9.43
CA TYR A 285 -5.02 -20.73 9.96
C TYR A 285 -4.56 -19.43 10.63
N ASN A 286 -5.07 -18.31 10.14
CA ASN A 286 -4.78 -16.98 10.67
C ASN A 286 -5.97 -16.44 11.44
N ALA A 287 -5.95 -16.62 12.78
CA ALA A 287 -7.03 -16.20 13.66
C ALA A 287 -7.19 -14.67 13.68
N ILE A 288 -6.10 -13.91 13.59
CA ILE A 288 -6.13 -12.44 13.60
C ILE A 288 -6.88 -11.94 12.35
N THR A 289 -6.43 -12.35 11.17
CA THR A 289 -7.08 -11.93 9.91
C THR A 289 -8.53 -12.41 9.84
N THR A 290 -8.84 -13.60 10.36
CA THR A 290 -10.23 -14.10 10.43
C THR A 290 -11.10 -13.21 11.30
N ASN A 291 -10.62 -12.83 12.49
CA ASN A 291 -11.34 -11.95 13.41
C ASN A 291 -11.51 -10.54 12.85
N ASP A 292 -10.48 -9.99 12.22
CA ASP A 292 -10.50 -8.67 11.61
C ASP A 292 -11.51 -8.63 10.46
N TYR A 293 -11.48 -9.64 9.57
CA TYR A 293 -12.46 -9.77 8.50
C TYR A 293 -13.90 -9.86 9.05
N ASN A 294 -14.14 -10.73 10.03
CA ASN A 294 -15.47 -10.91 10.61
C ASN A 294 -15.97 -9.67 11.35
N SER A 295 -15.08 -8.88 11.92
CA SER A 295 -15.41 -7.59 12.52
C SER A 295 -15.81 -6.57 11.45
N TRP A 296 -15.04 -6.49 10.38
CA TRP A 296 -15.35 -5.65 9.21
C TRP A 296 -16.68 -6.09 8.55
N ALA A 297 -16.87 -7.39 8.32
CA ALA A 297 -18.06 -7.94 7.68
C ALA A 297 -19.34 -7.56 8.46
N ARG A 298 -19.32 -7.72 9.80
CA ARG A 298 -20.46 -7.33 10.65
C ARG A 298 -20.77 -5.84 10.57
N GLN A 299 -19.74 -4.98 10.49
CA GLN A 299 -19.92 -3.53 10.38
C GLN A 299 -20.48 -3.10 9.02
N ASN A 300 -20.22 -3.88 7.97
CA ASN A 300 -20.61 -3.57 6.60
C ASN A 300 -21.80 -4.39 6.10
N GLY A 301 -22.42 -5.23 6.95
CA GLY A 301 -23.54 -6.07 6.57
C GLY A 301 -23.16 -7.25 5.64
N GLU A 302 -21.89 -7.62 5.64
CA GLU A 302 -21.36 -8.73 4.85
C GLU A 302 -21.37 -10.03 5.64
N ALA A 303 -21.32 -11.16 4.91
CA ALA A 303 -21.28 -12.47 5.54
C ALA A 303 -19.94 -12.73 6.25
N THR A 304 -20.03 -13.27 7.46
CA THR A 304 -18.84 -13.76 8.16
C THR A 304 -18.36 -15.08 7.57
N ILE A 305 -17.07 -15.37 7.74
CA ILE A 305 -16.45 -16.62 7.28
C ILE A 305 -15.80 -17.36 8.46
N ASP A 306 -15.77 -18.69 8.38
CA ASP A 306 -15.29 -19.53 9.48
C ASP A 306 -13.76 -19.41 9.66
N SER A 307 -13.03 -19.34 8.56
CA SER A 307 -11.57 -19.36 8.60
C SER A 307 -10.95 -18.70 7.38
N ILE A 308 -9.87 -17.96 7.65
CA ILE A 308 -8.93 -17.46 6.66
C ILE A 308 -7.58 -18.09 6.93
N PHE A 309 -6.95 -18.58 5.89
CA PHE A 309 -5.63 -19.19 5.93
C PHE A 309 -4.59 -18.26 5.31
N GLU A 310 -3.41 -18.24 5.90
CA GLU A 310 -2.22 -17.61 5.35
C GLU A 310 -1.35 -18.68 4.69
N VAL A 311 -0.81 -18.40 3.51
CA VAL A 311 0.20 -19.27 2.90
C VAL A 311 1.52 -19.03 3.60
N ARG A 312 2.06 -20.05 4.24
CA ARG A 312 3.38 -19.99 4.89
C ARG A 312 4.36 -20.92 4.23
N TYR A 313 5.56 -20.42 4.03
CA TYR A 313 6.67 -21.16 3.45
C TYR A 313 7.59 -21.66 4.57
N PHE A 314 8.20 -22.82 4.39
CA PHE A 314 9.05 -23.46 5.39
C PHE A 314 10.29 -24.08 4.78
N ALA A 315 11.38 -24.09 5.56
CA ALA A 315 12.56 -24.85 5.26
C ALA A 315 12.54 -26.16 6.07
N SER A 316 12.79 -27.29 5.43
CA SER A 316 12.75 -28.62 6.06
C SER A 316 13.80 -28.83 7.16
N ALA A 317 14.85 -27.99 7.19
CA ALA A 317 16.02 -28.18 8.04
C ALA A 317 15.88 -27.73 9.49
N HIS A 318 14.84 -26.97 9.83
CA HIS A 318 14.73 -26.39 11.17
C HIS A 318 13.46 -26.85 11.88
N SER A 319 13.67 -27.72 12.87
CA SER A 319 12.63 -28.08 13.80
C SER A 319 12.73 -27.19 15.04
N GLN A 320 11.82 -26.23 15.17
CA GLN A 320 11.83 -25.32 16.32
C GLN A 320 10.47 -25.15 16.98
N ASP A 321 10.47 -24.77 18.25
CA ASP A 321 9.28 -24.43 19.01
C ASP A 321 8.67 -23.10 18.54
N GLY A 322 7.38 -22.91 18.80
CA GLY A 322 6.67 -21.68 18.40
C GLY A 322 6.07 -21.71 16.99
N ARG A 323 5.89 -22.85 16.43
CA ARG A 323 5.41 -23.07 15.07
C ARG A 323 3.94 -22.83 14.88
N PRO A 324 3.60 -22.51 13.64
CA PRO A 324 2.23 -22.32 13.27
C PRO A 324 1.41 -23.57 13.63
N ASN A 325 0.22 -23.32 14.16
CA ASN A 325 -0.78 -24.34 14.29
C ASN A 325 -1.34 -24.65 12.91
N VAL A 326 -0.72 -25.59 12.22
CA VAL A 326 -1.34 -26.18 11.03
C VAL A 326 -2.52 -27.00 11.53
N LEU A 327 -3.71 -26.62 11.10
CA LEU A 327 -4.91 -27.35 11.43
C LEU A 327 -5.17 -28.43 10.37
N ASP A 328 -5.65 -29.57 10.80
CA ASP A 328 -6.21 -30.56 9.88
C ASP A 328 -7.57 -30.07 9.33
N PRO A 329 -8.17 -30.76 8.34
CA PRO A 329 -9.46 -30.38 7.78
C PRO A 329 -10.62 -30.33 8.79
N SER A 330 -10.43 -30.95 9.95
CA SER A 330 -11.40 -30.95 11.06
C SER A 330 -11.18 -29.82 12.04
N GLY A 331 -10.14 -28.98 11.81
CA GLY A 331 -9.80 -27.85 12.64
C GLY A 331 -8.90 -28.19 13.84
N ASN A 332 -8.35 -29.40 13.91
CA ASN A 332 -7.46 -29.79 15.00
C ASN A 332 -5.99 -29.45 14.69
N PRO A 333 -5.18 -29.11 15.67
CA PRO A 333 -3.74 -28.91 15.49
C PRO A 333 -3.08 -30.20 14.97
N VAL A 334 -2.33 -30.09 13.89
CA VAL A 334 -1.51 -31.19 13.37
C VAL A 334 -0.45 -31.57 14.39
N ALA A 335 -0.16 -32.85 14.51
CA ALA A 335 0.82 -33.38 15.48
C ALA A 335 2.20 -32.67 15.37
N ALA A 336 2.92 -32.58 16.47
CA ALA A 336 4.17 -31.82 16.56
C ALA A 336 5.24 -32.23 15.55
N ASN A 337 5.29 -33.53 15.18
CA ASN A 337 6.20 -34.06 14.17
C ASN A 337 5.86 -33.68 12.72
N HIS A 338 4.66 -33.12 12.50
CA HIS A 338 4.20 -32.58 11.20
C HIS A 338 4.15 -31.06 11.18
N ARG A 339 4.72 -30.40 12.21
CA ARG A 339 4.75 -28.94 12.27
C ARG A 339 5.75 -28.40 11.27
N LEU A 340 5.36 -27.29 10.66
CA LEU A 340 6.18 -26.58 9.69
C LEU A 340 6.99 -25.47 10.36
N ASN A 341 8.20 -25.30 9.92
CA ASN A 341 8.98 -24.12 10.26
C ASN A 341 8.57 -22.97 9.32
N TRP A 342 8.21 -21.86 9.90
CA TRP A 342 7.92 -20.69 9.14
C TRP A 342 9.20 -19.90 8.88
N ASP A 343 9.49 -19.68 7.61
CA ASP A 343 10.57 -18.80 7.19
C ASP A 343 10.00 -17.43 6.86
N LEU A 344 10.26 -16.46 7.74
CA LEU A 344 9.81 -15.08 7.59
C LEU A 344 10.32 -14.44 6.30
N GLY A 345 11.51 -14.84 5.83
CA GLY A 345 12.12 -14.29 4.62
C GLY A 345 11.30 -14.51 3.35
N TRP A 346 10.54 -15.60 3.28
CA TRP A 346 9.70 -15.90 2.13
C TRP A 346 8.41 -15.07 2.06
N ASN A 347 7.97 -14.55 3.18
CA ASN A 347 6.78 -13.71 3.27
C ASN A 347 7.10 -12.21 3.18
N GLN A 348 8.34 -11.83 2.94
CA GLN A 348 8.76 -10.45 2.76
C GLN A 348 9.18 -10.24 1.31
N TYR A 349 8.51 -9.31 0.63
CA TYR A 349 8.85 -8.96 -0.75
C TYR A 349 10.23 -8.35 -0.86
N TYR A 350 10.61 -7.53 0.12
CA TYR A 350 11.96 -6.99 0.25
C TYR A 350 12.54 -7.43 1.59
N PRO A 351 13.67 -8.12 1.59
CA PRO A 351 14.40 -8.32 2.83
C PRO A 351 14.75 -6.94 3.42
N SER A 352 14.55 -6.81 4.69
CA SER A 352 14.91 -5.60 5.44
C SER A 352 16.41 -5.36 5.41
#